data_0029f03f3e845d17c05539ca876752b3
#
_entry.id   0029f03f3e845d17c05539ca876752b3
#
_cell.length_a   1.000
_cell.length_b   1.000
_cell.length_c   1.000
_cell.angle_alpha   90.00
_cell.angle_beta   90.00
_cell.angle_gamma   90.00
#
_symmetry.space_group_name_H-M   'P 1'
#
loop_
_entity.id
_entity.type
_entity.pdbx_description
1 polymer ?
#
loop_
_entity_poly.entity_id
_entity_poly.type
_entity_poly.pdbx_seq_one_letter_code
_entity_poly.pdbx_strand_id
1 'polypeptide(L)'
;ILAHNYQRSEIFEVADFIGDSFGLCLEANKRNADIIVFCGVHFMAESAAVLNPGKKVLLPAIDAGCAMSDMIDAESLKARKAELLQKYPDLKVVAYVNTTAEVKAESDICCTSSNAVKIVQSLPSSQILIEPEKNLAMYVQKYVSDKEIIAWDGYSPIQHRINAAY
;
A
#
# COMPACT_ATOMS: atom_id res chain seq x y z
N ILE A 1 -7.63 -16.43 12.32
CA ILE A 1 -6.24 -16.24 11.83
C ILE A 1 -6.27 -15.96 10.33
N LEU A 2 -5.70 -14.85 9.89
CA LEU A 2 -5.55 -14.47 8.48
C LEU A 2 -4.08 -14.60 8.09
N ALA A 3 -3.78 -15.25 6.96
CA ALA A 3 -2.41 -15.46 6.50
C ALA A 3 -2.21 -14.89 5.10
N HIS A 4 -1.17 -14.07 4.94
CA HIS A 4 -0.78 -13.58 3.63
C HIS A 4 -0.16 -14.70 2.78
N ASN A 5 -0.38 -14.67 1.47
CA ASN A 5 0.12 -15.66 0.49
C ASN A 5 1.64 -15.94 0.57
N TYR A 6 2.43 -15.05 1.16
CA TYR A 6 3.88 -15.21 1.29
C TYR A 6 4.32 -15.84 2.62
N GLN A 7 3.37 -16.27 3.44
CA GLN A 7 3.68 -17.01 4.66
C GLN A 7 4.16 -18.44 4.35
N ARG A 8 4.82 -19.03 5.33
CA ARG A 8 5.25 -20.42 5.27
C ARG A 8 4.04 -21.35 5.28
N SER A 9 4.18 -22.52 4.66
CA SER A 9 3.10 -23.50 4.53
C SER A 9 2.50 -23.93 5.88
N GLU A 10 3.33 -24.00 6.93
CA GLU A 10 2.88 -24.37 8.29
C GLU A 10 1.87 -23.36 8.87
N ILE A 11 1.97 -22.08 8.46
CA ILE A 11 1.00 -21.06 8.85
C ILE A 11 -0.35 -21.27 8.14
N PHE A 12 -0.32 -21.80 6.91
CA PHE A 12 -1.54 -22.07 6.16
C PHE A 12 -2.39 -23.18 6.80
N GLU A 13 -1.74 -24.13 7.48
CA GLU A 13 -2.44 -25.23 8.17
C GLU A 13 -3.34 -24.75 9.31
N VAL A 14 -3.04 -23.59 9.89
CA VAL A 14 -3.78 -23.00 11.02
C VAL A 14 -4.57 -21.74 10.65
N ALA A 15 -4.45 -21.28 9.41
CA ALA A 15 -5.13 -20.08 8.94
C ALA A 15 -6.60 -20.36 8.61
N ASP A 16 -7.50 -19.48 9.05
CA ASP A 16 -8.92 -19.49 8.66
C ASP A 16 -9.12 -18.97 7.24
N PHE A 17 -8.21 -18.11 6.75
CA PHE A 17 -8.25 -17.56 5.42
C PHE A 17 -6.84 -17.16 4.95
N ILE A 18 -6.55 -17.41 3.66
CA ILE A 18 -5.29 -17.09 3.00
C ILE A 18 -5.60 -16.15 1.83
N GLY A 19 -4.81 -15.08 1.67
CA GLY A 19 -5.07 -14.11 0.61
C GLY A 19 -3.97 -13.07 0.42
N ASP A 20 -4.28 -12.08 -0.41
CA ASP A 20 -3.43 -10.89 -0.59
C ASP A 20 -3.64 -9.85 0.52
N SER A 21 -2.78 -8.82 0.53
CA SER A 21 -2.74 -7.79 1.57
C SER A 21 -4.09 -7.12 1.81
N PHE A 22 -4.75 -6.65 0.75
CA PHE A 22 -6.00 -5.90 0.87
C PHE A 22 -7.22 -6.82 1.02
N GLY A 23 -7.22 -7.94 0.31
CA GLY A 23 -8.27 -8.96 0.42
C GLY A 23 -8.40 -9.49 1.84
N LEU A 24 -7.28 -9.71 2.56
CA LEU A 24 -7.29 -10.10 3.96
C LEU A 24 -7.92 -9.03 4.88
N CYS A 25 -7.67 -7.75 4.62
CA CYS A 25 -8.27 -6.66 5.39
C CYS A 25 -9.79 -6.61 5.23
N LEU A 26 -10.28 -6.85 4.00
CA LEU A 26 -11.72 -6.95 3.71
C LEU A 26 -12.33 -8.22 4.31
N GLU A 27 -11.59 -9.32 4.30
CA GLU A 27 -12.04 -10.57 4.90
C GLU A 27 -12.16 -10.44 6.43
N ALA A 28 -11.23 -9.73 7.08
CA ALA A 28 -11.32 -9.38 8.50
C ALA A 28 -12.63 -8.67 8.84
N ASN A 29 -13.12 -7.80 7.96
CA ASN A 29 -14.37 -7.07 8.17
C ASN A 29 -15.60 -7.98 8.16
N LYS A 30 -15.60 -9.01 7.33
CA LYS A 30 -16.72 -9.94 7.19
C LYS A 30 -16.85 -10.95 8.35
N ARG A 31 -15.78 -11.15 9.12
CA ARG A 31 -15.74 -12.14 10.19
C ARG A 31 -16.35 -11.62 11.49
N ASN A 32 -17.15 -12.44 12.14
CA ASN A 32 -17.68 -12.15 13.47
C ASN A 32 -16.67 -12.59 14.54
N ALA A 33 -15.54 -11.86 14.62
CA ALA A 33 -14.47 -12.10 15.57
C ALA A 33 -14.01 -10.76 16.14
N ASP A 34 -13.78 -10.70 17.45
CA ASP A 34 -13.29 -9.52 18.16
C ASP A 34 -11.77 -9.36 18.00
N ILE A 35 -11.07 -10.48 17.77
CA ILE A 35 -9.62 -10.54 17.65
C ILE A 35 -9.24 -11.16 16.31
N ILE A 36 -8.39 -10.47 15.57
CA ILE A 36 -7.80 -10.94 14.32
C ILE A 36 -6.31 -11.16 14.56
N VAL A 37 -5.82 -12.36 14.35
CA VAL A 37 -4.38 -12.64 14.26
C VAL A 37 -3.99 -12.51 12.79
N PHE A 38 -3.16 -11.52 12.47
CA PHE A 38 -2.77 -11.21 11.10
C PHE A 38 -1.34 -11.69 10.83
N CYS A 39 -1.21 -12.82 10.16
CA CYS A 39 0.09 -13.37 9.75
C CYS A 39 0.52 -12.74 8.41
N GLY A 40 1.22 -11.64 8.51
CA GLY A 40 1.72 -10.82 7.41
C GLY A 40 2.78 -9.85 7.89
N VAL A 41 2.99 -8.76 7.17
CA VAL A 41 3.90 -7.68 7.57
C VAL A 41 3.15 -6.53 8.22
N HIS A 42 3.88 -5.63 8.88
CA HIS A 42 3.36 -4.58 9.75
C HIS A 42 2.27 -3.73 9.07
N PHE A 43 2.53 -3.15 7.89
CA PHE A 43 1.56 -2.29 7.20
C PHE A 43 0.22 -2.99 6.85
N MET A 44 0.25 -4.33 6.68
CA MET A 44 -0.97 -5.11 6.44
C MET A 44 -1.84 -5.18 7.68
N ALA A 45 -1.22 -5.43 8.84
CA ALA A 45 -1.93 -5.43 10.14
C ALA A 45 -2.49 -4.05 10.47
N GLU A 46 -1.75 -2.97 10.21
CA GLU A 46 -2.24 -1.59 10.32
C GLU A 46 -3.45 -1.34 9.42
N SER A 47 -3.38 -1.73 8.16
CA SER A 47 -4.51 -1.59 7.21
C SER A 47 -5.72 -2.37 7.68
N ALA A 48 -5.53 -3.58 8.23
CA ALA A 48 -6.61 -4.35 8.81
C ALA A 48 -7.22 -3.66 10.04
N ALA A 49 -6.40 -3.05 10.89
CA ALA A 49 -6.88 -2.29 12.06
C ALA A 49 -7.66 -1.04 11.65
N VAL A 50 -7.18 -0.27 10.67
CA VAL A 50 -7.86 0.93 10.15
C VAL A 50 -9.23 0.59 9.57
N LEU A 51 -9.33 -0.51 8.81
CA LEU A 51 -10.59 -0.94 8.20
C LEU A 51 -11.54 -1.65 9.17
N ASN A 52 -11.06 -2.04 10.35
CA ASN A 52 -11.82 -2.76 11.36
C ASN A 52 -11.65 -2.15 12.75
N PRO A 53 -12.04 -0.88 12.98
CA PRO A 53 -11.74 -0.14 14.21
C PRO A 53 -12.37 -0.74 15.48
N GLY A 54 -13.39 -1.60 15.35
CA GLY A 54 -13.98 -2.33 16.45
C GLY A 54 -13.30 -3.64 16.82
N LYS A 55 -12.23 -4.03 16.11
CA LYS A 55 -11.55 -5.31 16.31
C LYS A 55 -10.11 -5.10 16.78
N LYS A 56 -9.62 -6.02 17.59
CA LYS A 56 -8.22 -6.07 17.99
C LYS A 56 -7.41 -6.85 16.95
N VAL A 57 -6.50 -6.19 16.26
CA VAL A 57 -5.59 -6.84 15.31
C VAL A 57 -4.25 -7.11 15.99
N LEU A 58 -3.82 -8.36 15.98
CA LEU A 58 -2.57 -8.83 16.55
C LEU A 58 -1.62 -9.23 15.42
N LEU A 59 -0.40 -8.73 15.49
CA LEU A 59 0.71 -9.11 14.59
C LEU A 59 1.67 -10.02 15.38
N PRO A 60 1.88 -11.29 14.98
CA PRO A 60 2.71 -12.22 15.72
C PRO A 60 4.19 -11.82 15.83
N ALA A 61 4.72 -11.13 14.81
CA ALA A 61 6.08 -10.61 14.79
C ALA A 61 6.03 -9.11 14.46
N ILE A 62 6.28 -8.26 15.45
CA ILE A 62 6.17 -6.80 15.30
C ILE A 62 7.22 -6.23 14.34
N ASP A 63 8.34 -6.90 14.20
CA ASP A 63 9.46 -6.58 13.34
C ASP A 63 9.31 -7.14 11.91
N ALA A 64 8.18 -7.79 11.59
CA ALA A 64 7.88 -8.22 10.24
C ALA A 64 7.65 -7.01 9.32
N GLY A 65 8.72 -6.50 8.73
CA GLY A 65 8.76 -5.33 7.86
C GLY A 65 8.58 -5.64 6.38
N CYS A 66 8.52 -4.59 5.57
CA CYS A 66 8.50 -4.66 4.11
C CYS A 66 9.50 -3.66 3.55
N ALA A 67 10.56 -4.13 2.91
CA ALA A 67 11.64 -3.30 2.38
C ALA A 67 11.17 -2.19 1.43
N MET A 68 10.05 -2.36 0.73
CA MET A 68 9.46 -1.31 -0.10
C MET A 68 8.71 -0.29 0.76
N SER A 69 7.93 -0.75 1.75
CA SER A 69 7.21 0.13 2.68
C SER A 69 8.18 1.01 3.48
N ASP A 70 9.36 0.48 3.80
CA ASP A 70 10.39 1.16 4.58
C ASP A 70 11.20 2.20 3.77
N MET A 71 10.91 2.36 2.46
CA MET A 71 11.53 3.38 1.61
C MET A 71 10.83 4.75 1.68
N ILE A 72 9.80 4.87 2.49
CA ILE A 72 9.07 6.11 2.73
C ILE A 72 8.60 6.16 4.18
N ASP A 73 8.61 7.35 4.75
CA ASP A 73 7.97 7.68 6.02
C ASP A 73 7.10 8.93 5.88
N ALA A 74 6.25 9.19 6.88
CA ALA A 74 5.30 10.30 6.84
C ALA A 74 5.98 11.67 6.80
N GLU A 75 7.13 11.82 7.47
CA GLU A 75 7.87 13.08 7.52
C GLU A 75 8.48 13.43 6.15
N SER A 76 9.15 12.46 5.53
CA SER A 76 9.68 12.59 4.18
C SER A 76 8.59 12.87 3.15
N LEU A 77 7.43 12.21 3.27
CA LEU A 77 6.29 12.48 2.39
C LEU A 77 5.75 13.90 2.59
N LYS A 78 5.58 14.36 3.82
CA LYS A 78 5.17 15.75 4.13
C LYS A 78 6.10 16.78 3.49
N ALA A 79 7.41 16.59 3.66
CA ALA A 79 8.42 17.48 3.10
C ALA A 79 8.33 17.53 1.57
N ARG A 80 8.26 16.36 0.92
CA ARG A 80 8.15 16.27 -0.53
C ARG A 80 6.84 16.83 -1.06
N LYS A 81 5.72 16.57 -0.40
CA LYS A 81 4.40 17.12 -0.72
C LYS A 81 4.42 18.66 -0.63
N ALA A 82 5.00 19.23 0.42
CA ALA A 82 5.11 20.66 0.60
C ALA A 82 5.95 21.33 -0.51
N GLU A 83 7.05 20.73 -0.92
CA GLU A 83 7.87 21.17 -2.04
C GLU A 83 7.08 21.16 -3.37
N LEU A 84 6.41 20.05 -3.66
CA LEU A 84 5.65 19.89 -4.90
C LEU A 84 4.44 20.80 -4.97
N LEU A 85 3.76 21.09 -3.86
CA LEU A 85 2.61 22.00 -3.81
C LEU A 85 2.98 23.44 -4.14
N GLN A 86 4.24 23.88 -3.96
CA GLN A 86 4.71 25.17 -4.40
C GLN A 86 4.69 25.32 -5.94
N LYS A 87 4.93 24.21 -6.63
CA LYS A 87 4.93 24.17 -8.10
C LYS A 87 3.59 23.73 -8.68
N TYR A 88 2.90 22.85 -7.99
CA TYR A 88 1.65 22.20 -8.41
C TYR A 88 0.58 22.35 -7.30
N PRO A 89 -0.14 23.48 -7.23
CA PRO A 89 -1.07 23.75 -6.12
C PRO A 89 -2.19 22.71 -5.96
N ASP A 90 -2.57 22.03 -7.06
CA ASP A 90 -3.65 21.04 -7.08
C ASP A 90 -3.13 19.59 -6.98
N LEU A 91 -1.83 19.40 -6.68
CA LEU A 91 -1.22 18.07 -6.55
C LEU A 91 -2.06 17.14 -5.66
N LYS A 92 -2.21 15.91 -6.10
CA LYS A 92 -2.77 14.81 -5.28
C LYS A 92 -1.73 13.73 -5.03
N VAL A 93 -1.79 13.15 -3.84
CA VAL A 93 -0.93 12.05 -3.41
C VAL A 93 -1.74 10.77 -3.38
N VAL A 94 -1.27 9.77 -4.11
CA VAL A 94 -1.88 8.43 -4.19
C VAL A 94 -0.95 7.43 -3.52
N ALA A 95 -1.39 6.90 -2.39
CA ALA A 95 -0.67 5.86 -1.66
C ALA A 95 -0.97 4.46 -2.24
N TYR A 96 0.06 3.75 -2.66
CA TYR A 96 -0.06 2.30 -2.79
C TYR A 96 -0.26 1.69 -1.40
N VAL A 97 -1.24 0.81 -1.22
CA VAL A 97 -1.62 0.26 0.10
C VAL A 97 -0.47 -0.39 0.87
N ASN A 98 0.65 -0.68 0.21
CA ASN A 98 1.84 -1.26 0.81
C ASN A 98 2.73 -0.18 1.47
N THR A 99 2.15 0.66 2.30
CA THR A 99 2.77 1.69 3.13
C THR A 99 2.20 1.67 4.54
N THR A 100 2.86 2.35 5.49
CA THR A 100 2.38 2.47 6.87
C THR A 100 1.10 3.30 6.96
N ALA A 101 0.37 3.18 8.07
CA ALA A 101 -0.82 3.99 8.33
C ALA A 101 -0.50 5.49 8.40
N GLU A 102 0.68 5.86 8.93
CA GLU A 102 1.14 7.24 9.00
C GLU A 102 1.36 7.85 7.61
N VAL A 103 1.95 7.12 6.68
CA VAL A 103 2.12 7.55 5.27
C VAL A 103 0.76 7.70 4.59
N LYS A 104 -0.16 6.74 4.80
CA LYS A 104 -1.53 6.83 4.28
C LYS A 104 -2.28 8.05 4.80
N ALA A 105 -2.05 8.45 6.05
CA ALA A 105 -2.69 9.63 6.65
C ALA A 105 -2.26 10.95 6.00
N GLU A 106 -1.07 10.99 5.40
CA GLU A 106 -0.57 12.16 4.65
C GLU A 106 -0.98 12.16 3.18
N SER A 107 -1.57 11.08 2.70
CA SER A 107 -1.98 10.89 1.30
C SER A 107 -3.46 11.27 1.10
N ASP A 108 -3.83 11.59 -0.13
CA ASP A 108 -5.22 11.98 -0.45
C ASP A 108 -6.11 10.75 -0.69
N ILE A 109 -5.55 9.66 -1.21
CA ILE A 109 -6.27 8.42 -1.50
C ILE A 109 -5.31 7.24 -1.57
N CYS A 110 -5.81 6.03 -1.28
CA CYS A 110 -5.05 4.79 -1.43
C CYS A 110 -5.48 4.01 -2.67
N CYS A 111 -4.55 3.25 -3.24
CA CYS A 111 -4.82 2.33 -4.34
C CYS A 111 -4.15 0.96 -4.11
N THR A 112 -4.60 -0.02 -4.88
CA THR A 112 -3.89 -1.28 -5.11
C THR A 112 -3.29 -1.26 -6.52
N SER A 113 -2.39 -2.18 -6.85
CA SER A 113 -1.85 -2.33 -8.21
C SER A 113 -2.95 -2.57 -9.26
N SER A 114 -4.03 -3.25 -8.88
CA SER A 114 -5.14 -3.59 -9.77
C SER A 114 -6.07 -2.41 -10.10
N ASN A 115 -6.16 -1.38 -9.24
CA ASN A 115 -7.07 -0.26 -9.42
C ASN A 115 -6.38 1.11 -9.57
N ALA A 116 -5.04 1.17 -9.50
CA ALA A 116 -4.27 2.42 -9.52
C ALA A 116 -4.61 3.31 -10.72
N VAL A 117 -4.69 2.75 -11.93
CA VAL A 117 -5.07 3.51 -13.14
C VAL A 117 -6.45 4.16 -12.99
N LYS A 118 -7.45 3.41 -12.54
CA LYS A 118 -8.82 3.92 -12.35
C LYS A 118 -8.88 5.01 -11.28
N ILE A 119 -8.16 4.81 -10.17
CA ILE A 119 -8.07 5.81 -9.09
C ILE A 119 -7.46 7.10 -9.62
N VAL A 120 -6.32 7.03 -10.30
CA VAL A 120 -5.65 8.21 -10.84
C VAL A 120 -6.51 8.92 -11.89
N GLN A 121 -7.18 8.19 -12.77
CA GLN A 121 -8.11 8.76 -13.74
C GLN A 121 -9.29 9.51 -13.10
N SER A 122 -9.75 9.06 -11.94
CA SER A 122 -10.88 9.69 -11.22
C SER A 122 -10.53 10.99 -10.50
N LEU A 123 -9.24 11.27 -10.29
CA LEU A 123 -8.82 12.48 -9.59
C LEU A 123 -8.89 13.72 -10.49
N PRO A 124 -9.31 14.88 -9.99
CA PRO A 124 -9.44 16.10 -10.79
C PRO A 124 -8.08 16.75 -11.12
N SER A 125 -7.03 16.45 -10.34
CA SER A 125 -5.70 17.02 -10.49
C SER A 125 -4.99 16.52 -11.76
N SER A 126 -4.20 17.41 -12.37
CA SER A 126 -3.32 17.07 -13.50
C SER A 126 -1.95 16.52 -13.06
N GLN A 127 -1.56 16.75 -11.80
CA GLN A 127 -0.31 16.23 -11.23
C GLN A 127 -0.61 15.30 -10.08
N ILE A 128 -0.05 14.09 -10.15
CA ILE A 128 -0.26 13.03 -9.16
C ILE A 128 1.08 12.49 -8.68
N LEU A 129 1.34 12.59 -7.38
CA LEU A 129 2.44 11.86 -6.74
C LEU A 129 1.97 10.46 -6.39
N ILE A 130 2.63 9.43 -6.90
CA ILE A 130 2.40 8.03 -6.52
C ILE A 130 3.56 7.54 -5.67
N GLU A 131 3.25 7.00 -4.50
CA GLU A 131 4.22 6.48 -3.53
C GLU A 131 3.82 5.06 -3.05
N PRO A 132 4.73 4.26 -2.54
CA PRO A 132 6.18 4.40 -2.59
C PRO A 132 6.80 3.78 -3.86
N GLU A 133 6.00 3.16 -4.75
CA GLU A 133 6.43 2.20 -5.76
C GLU A 133 6.54 2.87 -7.15
N LYS A 134 7.77 3.15 -7.57
CA LYS A 134 8.03 3.81 -8.86
C LYS A 134 7.64 3.02 -10.09
N ASN A 135 7.70 1.67 -10.04
CA ASN A 135 7.31 0.86 -11.20
C ASN A 135 5.79 0.91 -11.39
N LEU A 136 5.01 0.99 -10.30
CA LEU A 136 3.57 1.23 -10.37
C LEU A 136 3.27 2.62 -10.96
N ALA A 137 4.00 3.64 -10.53
CA ALA A 137 3.87 4.99 -11.08
C ALA A 137 4.15 5.01 -12.60
N MET A 138 5.23 4.37 -13.03
CA MET A 138 5.58 4.24 -14.45
C MET A 138 4.53 3.44 -15.23
N TYR A 139 3.96 2.40 -14.63
CA TYR A 139 2.87 1.65 -15.23
C TYR A 139 1.63 2.53 -15.41
N VAL A 140 1.21 3.26 -14.38
CA VAL A 140 0.06 4.17 -14.44
C VAL A 140 0.26 5.22 -15.54
N GLN A 141 1.45 5.82 -15.65
CA GLN A 141 1.75 6.84 -16.68
C GLN A 141 1.52 6.33 -18.10
N LYS A 142 1.70 5.03 -18.37
CA LYS A 142 1.43 4.45 -19.71
C LYS A 142 -0.04 4.49 -20.11
N TYR A 143 -0.95 4.49 -19.12
CA TYR A 143 -2.40 4.43 -19.33
C TYR A 143 -3.12 5.74 -19.03
N VAL A 144 -2.40 6.72 -18.48
CA VAL A 144 -2.94 8.03 -18.10
C VAL A 144 -2.06 9.10 -18.76
N SER A 145 -2.44 9.50 -20.00
CA SER A 145 -1.65 10.43 -20.80
C SER A 145 -1.98 11.91 -20.57
N ASP A 146 -3.10 12.20 -19.92
CA ASP A 146 -3.61 13.54 -19.64
C ASP A 146 -3.13 14.10 -18.29
N LYS A 147 -2.34 13.31 -17.53
CA LYS A 147 -1.79 13.70 -16.23
C LYS A 147 -0.29 13.45 -16.16
N GLU A 148 0.39 14.26 -15.38
CA GLU A 148 1.79 14.08 -15.02
C GLU A 148 1.88 13.22 -13.76
N ILE A 149 2.49 12.04 -13.88
CA ILE A 149 2.71 11.13 -12.75
C ILE A 149 4.11 11.35 -12.21
N ILE A 150 4.19 11.84 -10.98
CA ILE A 150 5.42 12.02 -10.23
C ILE A 150 5.63 10.75 -9.40
N ALA A 151 6.74 10.07 -9.61
CA ALA A 151 7.05 8.85 -8.86
C ALA A 151 7.87 9.18 -7.60
N TRP A 152 7.53 8.54 -6.49
CA TRP A 152 8.45 8.39 -5.37
C TRP A 152 9.59 7.44 -5.76
N ASP A 153 10.81 7.67 -5.29
CA ASP A 153 11.96 6.81 -5.65
C ASP A 153 12.08 5.58 -4.73
N GLY A 154 10.98 4.88 -4.54
CA GLY A 154 10.94 3.60 -3.87
C GLY A 154 10.58 2.46 -4.84
N TYR A 155 10.85 1.23 -4.46
CA TYR A 155 10.59 0.06 -5.28
C TYR A 155 10.63 -1.24 -4.47
N SER A 156 9.97 -2.28 -4.96
CA SER A 156 10.16 -3.63 -4.45
C SER A 156 11.50 -4.20 -4.92
N PRO A 157 12.48 -4.47 -4.04
CA PRO A 157 13.80 -4.98 -4.44
C PRO A 157 13.73 -6.28 -5.23
N ILE A 158 12.74 -7.13 -4.96
CA ILE A 158 12.53 -8.40 -5.66
C ILE A 158 11.96 -8.15 -7.05
N GLN A 159 10.86 -7.40 -7.13
CA GLN A 159 10.17 -7.14 -8.41
C GLN A 159 11.02 -6.30 -9.37
N HIS A 160 11.79 -5.36 -8.83
CA HIS A 160 12.65 -4.49 -9.63
C HIS A 160 13.77 -5.24 -10.38
N ARG A 161 14.12 -6.45 -9.91
CA ARG A 161 15.13 -7.32 -10.55
C ARG A 161 14.55 -8.17 -11.67
N ILE A 162 13.23 -8.29 -11.78
CA ILE A 162 12.57 -9.06 -12.84
C ILE A 162 12.76 -8.31 -14.16
N ASN A 163 13.27 -9.00 -15.15
CA ASN A 163 13.43 -8.47 -16.50
C ASN A 163 12.92 -9.48 -17.56
N ALA A 164 12.79 -9.06 -18.80
CA ALA A 164 12.24 -9.87 -19.89
C ALA A 164 13.10 -11.08 -20.30
N ALA A 165 14.24 -11.31 -19.65
CA ALA A 165 15.12 -12.45 -19.89
C ALA A 165 14.79 -13.69 -19.04
N TYR A 166 13.74 -13.61 -18.20
CA TYR A 166 13.24 -14.72 -17.39
C TYR A 166 11.94 -15.27 -17.96
#